data_c7597a3890a9617ae1a8c425f44218e3
#
_entry.id   c7597a3890a9617ae1a8c425f44218e3
#
_cell.length_a   1.000
_cell.length_b   1.000
_cell.length_c   1.000
_cell.angle_alpha   90.00
_cell.angle_beta   90.00
_cell.angle_gamma   90.00
#
_symmetry.space_group_name_H-M   'P 1'
#
loop_
_entity.id
_entity.type
_entity.pdbx_description
1 polymer ?
#
loop_
_entity_poly.entity_id
_entity_poly.type
_entity_poly.pdbx_seq_one_letter_code
_entity_poly.pdbx_strand_id
1 'polypeptide(L)'
;MSDIAKMYETVAAINATAHGDVSVALISGLEFSRQLTSAPVLAAEFGAAASDMAIVFTGDDDALVPVALLGIKENENLYLNDDAKWTGRYVPAFLRRYPFIFARGEDDTMTLCIDEEYEGLRVDGRGERLFDSDGNRTQYLDTMLNFVTQYQRQHLVTQEFCKRLSALDLLEPASLSSTDEAGEVRRLVGFKVINRQKFKTI
;
A
#
# COMPACT_ATOMS: atom_id res chain seq x y z
N MET A 1 -8.13 -10.99 -7.42
CA MET A 1 -6.97 -11.12 -6.51
C MET A 1 -6.61 -9.73 -6.07
N SER A 2 -6.40 -9.50 -4.78
CA SER A 2 -6.06 -8.15 -4.31
C SER A 2 -4.68 -7.75 -4.84
N ASP A 3 -4.48 -6.45 -5.15
CA ASP A 3 -3.20 -5.89 -5.60
C ASP A 3 -2.04 -6.18 -4.62
N ILE A 4 -2.36 -6.50 -3.36
CA ILE A 4 -1.39 -6.95 -2.35
C ILE A 4 -0.64 -8.22 -2.79
N ALA A 5 -1.34 -9.20 -3.37
CA ALA A 5 -0.74 -10.45 -3.84
C ALA A 5 0.18 -10.26 -5.05
N LYS A 6 0.11 -9.12 -5.73
CA LYS A 6 0.99 -8.78 -6.85
C LYS A 6 2.29 -8.09 -6.41
N MET A 7 2.34 -7.58 -5.17
CA MET A 7 3.45 -6.77 -4.68
C MET A 7 4.47 -7.59 -3.88
N TYR A 8 4.03 -8.65 -3.21
CA TYR A 8 4.88 -9.52 -2.38
C TYR A 8 4.99 -10.90 -3.02
N GLU A 9 6.21 -11.39 -3.23
CA GLU A 9 6.47 -12.66 -3.88
C GLU A 9 6.80 -13.76 -2.86
N THR A 10 7.82 -13.56 -2.03
CA THR A 10 8.30 -14.54 -1.06
C THR A 10 8.41 -13.90 0.33
N VAL A 11 7.36 -14.05 1.12
CA VAL A 11 7.27 -13.42 2.46
C VAL A 11 7.84 -14.36 3.52
N ALA A 12 8.90 -13.94 4.23
CA ALA A 12 9.55 -14.67 5.30
C ALA A 12 9.59 -13.89 6.62
N ALA A 13 9.44 -14.59 7.74
CA ALA A 13 9.55 -13.99 9.07
C ALA A 13 10.98 -13.51 9.34
N ILE A 14 11.14 -12.26 9.75
CA ILE A 14 12.45 -11.68 10.05
C ILE A 14 13.01 -12.29 11.34
N ASN A 15 14.19 -12.86 11.27
CA ASN A 15 14.93 -13.38 12.41
C ASN A 15 16.45 -13.29 12.20
N ALA A 16 17.24 -13.25 13.27
CA ALA A 16 18.68 -13.07 13.21
C ALA A 16 19.42 -14.26 12.57
N THR A 17 18.85 -15.47 12.61
CA THR A 17 19.48 -16.65 12.02
C THR A 17 19.45 -16.59 10.48
N ALA A 18 18.32 -16.21 9.89
CA ALA A 18 18.18 -16.13 8.44
C ALA A 18 18.65 -14.79 7.86
N HIS A 19 18.49 -13.70 8.62
CA HIS A 19 18.68 -12.33 8.12
C HIS A 19 19.80 -11.55 8.83
N GLY A 20 20.68 -12.23 9.62
CA GLY A 20 21.74 -11.59 10.41
C GLY A 20 22.72 -10.77 9.57
N ASP A 21 23.03 -11.22 8.35
CA ASP A 21 23.93 -10.53 7.41
C ASP A 21 23.19 -9.72 6.34
N VAL A 22 21.85 -9.69 6.39
CA VAL A 22 21.04 -8.99 5.39
C VAL A 22 20.99 -7.51 5.69
N SER A 23 21.18 -6.71 4.65
CA SER A 23 20.99 -5.27 4.62
C SER A 23 19.92 -4.91 3.59
N VAL A 24 19.21 -3.82 3.82
CA VAL A 24 18.20 -3.27 2.92
C VAL A 24 18.76 -2.01 2.27
N ALA A 25 19.03 -2.07 0.98
CA ALA A 25 19.40 -0.89 0.21
C ALA A 25 18.15 -0.13 -0.20
N LEU A 26 18.16 1.18 0.00
CA LEU A 26 17.12 2.05 -0.55
C LEU A 26 17.30 2.11 -2.07
N ILE A 27 16.49 1.39 -2.82
CA ILE A 27 16.41 1.57 -4.26
C ILE A 27 15.67 2.87 -4.58
N SER A 28 16.18 3.61 -5.55
CA SER A 28 15.68 4.97 -5.86
C SER A 28 14.32 5.01 -6.56
N GLY A 29 13.66 3.86 -6.75
CA GLY A 29 12.41 3.74 -7.48
C GLY A 29 11.39 2.84 -6.79
N LEU A 30 10.18 2.86 -7.30
CA LEU A 30 9.06 2.03 -6.86
C LEU A 30 8.63 1.05 -7.95
N GLU A 31 9.60 0.42 -8.64
CA GLU A 31 9.35 -0.48 -9.79
C GLU A 31 8.37 -1.60 -9.42
N PHE A 32 8.47 -2.14 -8.20
CA PHE A 32 7.54 -3.14 -7.67
C PHE A 32 6.07 -2.71 -7.74
N SER A 33 5.79 -1.40 -7.84
CA SER A 33 4.43 -0.86 -7.94
C SER A 33 3.96 -0.57 -9.36
N ARG A 34 4.78 -0.84 -10.39
CA ARG A 34 4.48 -0.48 -11.79
C ARG A 34 3.19 -1.12 -12.30
N GLN A 35 2.89 -2.32 -11.86
CA GLN A 35 1.70 -3.06 -12.28
C GLN A 35 0.48 -2.84 -11.37
N LEU A 36 0.59 -1.98 -10.37
CA LEU A 36 -0.53 -1.68 -9.48
C LEU A 36 -1.41 -0.60 -10.09
N THR A 37 -2.68 -0.92 -10.28
CA THR A 37 -3.70 0.03 -10.76
C THR A 37 -4.29 0.87 -9.62
N SER A 38 -4.13 0.40 -8.39
CA SER A 38 -4.59 1.08 -7.18
C SER A 38 -3.70 0.75 -5.99
N ALA A 39 -3.70 1.60 -4.97
CA ALA A 39 -3.03 1.34 -3.70
C ALA A 39 -3.98 1.64 -2.53
N PRO A 40 -4.12 0.74 -1.55
CA PRO A 40 -4.85 1.04 -0.32
C PRO A 40 -4.32 2.30 0.35
N VAL A 41 -5.22 3.14 0.84
CA VAL A 41 -4.88 4.35 1.60
C VAL A 41 -5.59 4.34 2.95
N LEU A 42 -4.89 4.79 3.97
CA LEU A 42 -5.45 4.92 5.31
C LEU A 42 -6.29 6.20 5.41
N ALA A 43 -7.33 6.22 6.23
CA ALA A 43 -8.14 7.42 6.43
C ALA A 43 -7.27 8.64 6.87
N ALA A 44 -6.23 8.39 7.65
CA ALA A 44 -5.26 9.42 8.05
C ALA A 44 -4.46 10.02 6.87
N GLU A 45 -4.41 9.33 5.73
CA GLU A 45 -3.68 9.78 4.53
C GLU A 45 -4.56 10.60 3.57
N PHE A 46 -5.88 10.64 3.75
CA PHE A 46 -6.80 11.23 2.77
C PHE A 46 -6.43 12.67 2.42
N GLY A 47 -6.09 13.48 3.42
CA GLY A 47 -5.72 14.88 3.19
C GLY A 47 -4.47 15.04 2.28
N ALA A 48 -3.48 14.18 2.46
CA ALA A 48 -2.26 14.19 1.65
C ALA A 48 -2.48 13.56 0.27
N ALA A 49 -3.13 12.39 0.23
CA ALA A 49 -3.36 11.65 -1.00
C ALA A 49 -4.32 12.37 -1.96
N ALA A 50 -5.37 13.00 -1.46
CA ALA A 50 -6.36 13.72 -2.27
C ALA A 50 -5.82 14.97 -2.96
N SER A 51 -4.57 15.37 -2.68
CA SER A 51 -3.93 16.51 -3.35
C SER A 51 -3.64 16.24 -4.83
N ASP A 52 -3.43 14.97 -5.19
CA ASP A 52 -3.08 14.55 -6.56
C ASP A 52 -3.60 13.16 -6.94
N MET A 53 -4.29 12.45 -6.05
CA MET A 53 -4.86 11.13 -6.31
C MET A 53 -6.38 11.12 -6.12
N ALA A 54 -7.09 10.38 -6.96
CA ALA A 54 -8.50 10.08 -6.73
C ALA A 54 -8.62 8.94 -5.71
N ILE A 55 -9.33 9.18 -4.60
CA ILE A 55 -9.62 8.17 -3.59
C ILE A 55 -11.02 7.63 -3.84
N VAL A 56 -11.11 6.32 -4.00
CA VAL A 56 -12.36 5.59 -4.20
C VAL A 56 -12.47 4.43 -3.20
N PHE A 57 -13.63 3.81 -3.10
CA PHE A 57 -13.88 2.70 -2.17
C PHE A 57 -14.19 1.45 -2.97
N THR A 58 -13.47 0.36 -2.67
CA THR A 58 -13.61 -0.95 -3.33
C THR A 58 -13.97 -2.03 -2.32
N GLY A 59 -14.50 -3.15 -2.80
CA GLY A 59 -14.95 -4.26 -1.95
C GLY A 59 -16.43 -4.20 -1.62
N ASP A 60 -16.89 -5.23 -0.92
CA ASP A 60 -18.26 -5.33 -0.42
C ASP A 60 -18.46 -4.47 0.82
N ASP A 61 -19.73 -4.21 1.19
CA ASP A 61 -20.06 -3.28 2.29
C ASP A 61 -19.43 -3.67 3.64
N ASP A 62 -19.21 -4.96 3.88
CA ASP A 62 -18.56 -5.48 5.11
C ASP A 62 -17.02 -5.46 5.02
N ALA A 63 -16.46 -5.36 3.82
CA ALA A 63 -15.02 -5.41 3.55
C ALA A 63 -14.55 -4.25 2.66
N LEU A 64 -15.13 -3.06 2.89
CA LEU A 64 -14.83 -1.86 2.12
C LEU A 64 -13.41 -1.36 2.40
N VAL A 65 -12.68 -1.07 1.34
CA VAL A 65 -11.29 -0.55 1.41
C VAL A 65 -11.17 0.72 0.59
N PRO A 66 -10.69 1.83 1.15
CA PRO A 66 -10.36 3.02 0.38
C PRO A 66 -9.05 2.80 -0.36
N VAL A 67 -9.02 3.14 -1.63
CA VAL A 67 -7.84 3.03 -2.48
C VAL A 67 -7.60 4.33 -3.25
N ALA A 68 -6.34 4.69 -3.43
CA ALA A 68 -5.94 5.67 -4.41
C ALA A 68 -5.85 4.99 -5.79
N LEU A 69 -6.47 5.58 -6.79
CA LEU A 69 -6.33 5.12 -8.17
C LEU A 69 -4.96 5.54 -8.71
N LEU A 70 -4.19 4.58 -9.20
CA LEU A 70 -2.87 4.78 -9.77
C LEU A 70 -2.89 4.71 -11.29
N GLY A 71 -3.86 4.01 -11.88
CA GLY A 71 -4.04 3.86 -13.31
C GLY A 71 -5.49 3.59 -13.68
N ILE A 72 -5.77 3.57 -14.98
CA ILE A 72 -7.10 3.26 -15.54
C ILE A 72 -7.06 1.92 -16.29
N LYS A 73 -5.88 1.50 -16.71
CA LYS A 73 -5.65 0.22 -17.38
C LYS A 73 -5.15 -0.80 -16.37
N GLU A 74 -5.41 -2.08 -16.64
CA GLU A 74 -4.76 -3.15 -15.91
C GLU A 74 -3.24 -3.05 -16.02
N ASN A 75 -2.56 -3.31 -14.91
CA ASN A 75 -1.09 -3.29 -14.81
C ASN A 75 -0.47 -1.94 -15.20
N GLU A 76 -1.12 -0.84 -14.86
CA GLU A 76 -0.66 0.52 -15.14
C GLU A 76 -0.59 1.35 -13.86
N ASN A 77 0.56 2.00 -13.65
CA ASN A 77 0.75 3.01 -12.60
C ASN A 77 1.25 4.30 -13.25
N LEU A 78 0.37 5.28 -13.39
CA LEU A 78 0.65 6.58 -14.01
C LEU A 78 1.49 7.51 -13.13
N TYR A 79 1.73 7.14 -11.86
CA TYR A 79 2.57 7.90 -10.94
C TYR A 79 4.05 7.52 -11.01
N LEU A 80 4.43 6.57 -11.89
CA LEU A 80 5.82 6.23 -12.13
C LEU A 80 6.28 6.76 -13.49
N ASN A 81 7.44 7.41 -13.50
CA ASN A 81 8.12 7.69 -14.76
C ASN A 81 8.89 6.46 -15.27
N ASP A 82 9.63 6.62 -16.39
CA ASP A 82 10.41 5.55 -17.02
C ASP A 82 11.52 5.02 -16.09
N ASP A 83 12.07 5.86 -15.21
CA ASP A 83 13.09 5.52 -14.22
C ASP A 83 12.47 4.91 -12.92
N ALA A 84 11.20 4.53 -12.93
CA ALA A 84 10.43 4.06 -11.77
C ALA A 84 10.35 5.04 -10.59
N LYS A 85 10.64 6.33 -10.81
CA LYS A 85 10.50 7.36 -9.79
C LYS A 85 9.06 7.83 -9.68
N TRP A 86 8.62 7.99 -8.45
CA TRP A 86 7.29 8.53 -8.16
C TRP A 86 7.20 10.01 -8.53
N THR A 87 6.18 10.36 -9.30
CA THR A 87 5.96 11.72 -9.81
C THR A 87 4.92 12.51 -9.02
N GLY A 88 4.12 11.84 -8.19
CA GLY A 88 3.13 12.48 -7.33
C GLY A 88 3.75 13.15 -6.10
N ARG A 89 2.95 13.97 -5.42
CA ARG A 89 3.38 14.68 -4.19
C ARG A 89 3.41 13.78 -2.97
N TYR A 90 2.61 12.73 -2.98
CA TYR A 90 2.45 11.83 -1.85
C TYR A 90 2.59 10.37 -2.30
N VAL A 91 3.38 9.60 -1.57
CA VAL A 91 3.48 8.13 -1.76
C VAL A 91 2.65 7.46 -0.68
N PRO A 92 1.62 6.66 -1.01
CA PRO A 92 0.81 5.93 -0.02
C PRO A 92 1.66 5.08 0.92
N ALA A 93 1.30 5.05 2.21
CA ALA A 93 2.02 4.27 3.23
C ALA A 93 2.04 2.78 2.89
N PHE A 94 1.04 2.30 2.17
CA PHE A 94 0.99 0.95 1.62
C PHE A 94 2.21 0.63 0.73
N LEU A 95 2.64 1.55 -0.11
CA LEU A 95 3.83 1.41 -0.96
C LEU A 95 5.11 1.61 -0.14
N ARG A 96 5.12 2.59 0.77
CA ARG A 96 6.30 2.94 1.57
C ARG A 96 6.72 1.85 2.57
N ARG A 97 5.79 0.95 2.97
CA ARG A 97 6.12 -0.15 3.88
C ARG A 97 6.88 -1.29 3.21
N TYR A 98 6.80 -1.41 1.88
CA TYR A 98 7.51 -2.45 1.15
C TYR A 98 9.03 -2.31 1.35
N PRO A 99 9.76 -3.40 1.60
CA PRO A 99 9.35 -4.80 1.52
C PRO A 99 8.79 -5.40 2.82
N PHE A 100 8.51 -4.61 3.84
CA PHE A 100 8.05 -5.10 5.14
C PHE A 100 6.54 -5.26 5.21
N ILE A 101 6.09 -6.32 5.90
CA ILE A 101 4.68 -6.61 6.11
C ILE A 101 4.51 -7.36 7.44
N PHE A 102 3.33 -7.22 8.08
CA PHE A 102 2.95 -8.16 9.12
C PHE A 102 2.22 -9.37 8.55
N ALA A 103 2.65 -10.57 8.94
CA ALA A 103 1.89 -11.80 8.81
C ALA A 103 1.21 -12.13 10.15
N ARG A 104 -0.02 -12.62 10.08
CA ARG A 104 -0.76 -13.10 11.25
C ARG A 104 -0.47 -14.58 11.46
N GLY A 105 0.04 -14.93 12.63
CA GLY A 105 0.25 -16.30 13.05
C GLY A 105 -1.03 -16.98 13.57
N GLU A 106 -0.95 -18.28 13.85
CA GLU A 106 -2.08 -19.09 14.35
C GLU A 106 -2.59 -18.58 15.72
N ASP A 107 -1.70 -18.07 16.56
CA ASP A 107 -2.02 -17.52 17.90
C ASP A 107 -2.42 -16.05 17.88
N ASP A 108 -2.90 -15.53 16.75
CA ASP A 108 -3.24 -14.13 16.59
C ASP A 108 -2.05 -13.15 16.75
N THR A 109 -0.84 -13.68 16.83
CA THR A 109 0.39 -12.90 16.92
C THR A 109 0.73 -12.27 15.57
N MET A 110 1.24 -11.03 15.59
CA MET A 110 1.69 -10.33 14.40
C MET A 110 3.21 -10.44 14.31
N THR A 111 3.69 -11.11 13.27
CA THR A 111 5.11 -11.30 13.01
C THR A 111 5.57 -10.36 11.88
N LEU A 112 6.63 -9.60 12.12
CA LEU A 112 7.24 -8.78 11.07
C LEU A 112 7.94 -9.69 10.06
N CYS A 113 7.55 -9.55 8.80
CA CYS A 113 8.09 -10.30 7.67
C CYS A 113 8.70 -9.33 6.65
N ILE A 114 9.51 -9.90 5.78
CA ILE A 114 10.13 -9.21 4.64
C ILE A 114 9.91 -10.04 3.38
N ASP A 115 9.77 -9.37 2.25
CA ASP A 115 9.79 -10.03 0.96
C ASP A 115 11.24 -10.32 0.55
N GLU A 116 11.61 -11.60 0.48
CA GLU A 116 12.98 -12.04 0.17
C GLU A 116 13.35 -11.80 -1.30
N GLU A 117 12.37 -11.60 -2.18
CA GLU A 117 12.61 -11.26 -3.59
C GLU A 117 12.81 -9.75 -3.83
N TYR A 118 12.79 -8.95 -2.75
CA TYR A 118 13.06 -7.52 -2.88
C TYR A 118 14.45 -7.24 -3.44
N GLU A 119 14.54 -6.58 -4.59
CA GLU A 119 15.78 -6.27 -5.30
C GLU A 119 16.81 -5.49 -4.46
N GLY A 120 16.37 -4.83 -3.40
CA GLY A 120 17.23 -4.06 -2.48
C GLY A 120 17.88 -4.90 -1.39
N LEU A 121 17.59 -6.20 -1.24
CA LEU A 121 18.27 -7.04 -0.25
C LEU A 121 19.73 -7.28 -0.65
N ARG A 122 20.63 -7.12 0.30
CA ARG A 122 22.09 -7.25 0.13
C ARG A 122 22.69 -8.04 1.27
N VAL A 123 23.76 -8.79 0.96
CA VAL A 123 24.63 -9.47 1.93
C VAL A 123 26.07 -8.95 1.86
N ASP A 124 26.29 -7.88 1.10
CA ASP A 124 27.61 -7.27 0.88
C ASP A 124 27.89 -6.08 1.82
N GLY A 125 27.02 -5.87 2.80
CA GLY A 125 27.11 -4.80 3.80
C GLY A 125 26.71 -3.42 3.32
N ARG A 126 26.22 -3.27 2.08
CA ARG A 126 25.67 -1.99 1.59
C ARG A 126 24.21 -1.88 1.97
N GLY A 127 23.80 -0.71 2.45
CA GLY A 127 22.44 -0.44 2.91
C GLY A 127 22.32 -0.51 4.44
N GLU A 128 21.08 -0.54 4.92
CA GLU A 128 20.74 -0.56 6.34
C GLU A 128 20.66 -2.02 6.83
N ARG A 129 21.54 -2.41 7.75
CA ARG A 129 21.51 -3.76 8.32
C ARG A 129 20.24 -3.99 9.14
N LEU A 130 19.70 -5.21 9.08
CA LEU A 130 18.57 -5.61 9.91
C LEU A 130 19.01 -5.96 11.34
N PHE A 131 20.18 -6.59 11.48
CA PHE A 131 20.74 -7.00 12.76
C PHE A 131 22.18 -6.51 12.92
N ASP A 132 22.59 -6.27 14.17
CA ASP A 132 23.99 -5.98 14.52
C ASP A 132 24.82 -7.27 14.64
N SER A 133 26.12 -7.14 15.01
CA SER A 133 27.05 -8.27 15.18
C SER A 133 26.64 -9.22 16.30
N ASP A 134 25.86 -8.76 17.26
CA ASP A 134 25.43 -9.54 18.43
C ASP A 134 24.04 -10.17 18.20
N GLY A 135 23.43 -9.97 17.00
CA GLY A 135 22.12 -10.48 16.62
C GLY A 135 20.94 -9.66 17.17
N ASN A 136 21.20 -8.45 17.69
CA ASN A 136 20.15 -7.55 18.10
C ASN A 136 19.62 -6.75 16.90
N ARG A 137 18.36 -6.36 16.97
CA ARG A 137 17.77 -5.49 15.96
C ARG A 137 18.47 -4.13 15.91
N THR A 138 18.74 -3.66 14.69
CA THR A 138 19.27 -2.31 14.49
C THR A 138 18.19 -1.25 14.67
N GLN A 139 18.59 0.00 14.81
CA GLN A 139 17.66 1.14 14.81
C GLN A 139 16.80 1.22 13.55
N TYR A 140 17.36 0.82 12.40
CA TYR A 140 16.62 0.74 11.14
C TYR A 140 15.45 -0.25 11.24
N LEU A 141 15.73 -1.49 11.68
CA LEU A 141 14.71 -2.52 11.82
C LEU A 141 13.63 -2.12 12.85
N ASP A 142 14.02 -1.50 13.96
CA ASP A 142 13.07 -0.98 14.95
C ASP A 142 12.22 0.18 14.38
N THR A 143 12.78 1.02 13.53
CA THR A 143 12.03 2.08 12.83
C THR A 143 11.00 1.48 11.87
N MET A 144 11.37 0.45 11.10
CA MET A 144 10.46 -0.24 10.20
C MET A 144 9.37 -1.01 10.95
N LEU A 145 9.71 -1.68 12.06
CA LEU A 145 8.74 -2.32 12.94
C LEU A 145 7.70 -1.33 13.47
N ASN A 146 8.15 -0.16 13.93
CA ASN A 146 7.28 0.91 14.40
C ASN A 146 6.38 1.42 13.27
N PHE A 147 6.93 1.64 12.08
CA PHE A 147 6.16 2.10 10.92
C PHE A 147 5.06 1.11 10.54
N VAL A 148 5.38 -0.18 10.41
CA VAL A 148 4.39 -1.22 10.06
C VAL A 148 3.35 -1.39 11.20
N THR A 149 3.76 -1.24 12.46
CA THR A 149 2.84 -1.24 13.62
C THR A 149 1.86 -0.08 13.55
N GLN A 150 2.33 1.13 13.24
CA GLN A 150 1.45 2.30 13.06
C GLN A 150 0.52 2.12 11.87
N TYR A 151 1.02 1.58 10.76
CA TYR A 151 0.21 1.25 9.59
C TYR A 151 -0.94 0.32 9.98
N GLN A 152 -0.66 -0.77 10.71
CA GLN A 152 -1.67 -1.73 11.14
C GLN A 152 -2.73 -1.11 12.05
N ARG A 153 -2.32 -0.25 12.99
CA ARG A 153 -3.26 0.48 13.86
C ARG A 153 -4.18 1.39 13.05
N GLN A 154 -3.61 2.15 12.13
CA GLN A 154 -4.38 3.05 11.26
C GLN A 154 -5.27 2.29 10.28
N HIS A 155 -4.87 1.09 9.87
CA HIS A 155 -5.71 0.22 9.07
C HIS A 155 -7.00 -0.18 9.80
N LEU A 156 -6.91 -0.55 11.07
CA LEU A 156 -8.10 -0.86 11.90
C LEU A 156 -9.02 0.37 12.05
N VAL A 157 -8.45 1.55 12.28
CA VAL A 157 -9.23 2.81 12.30
C VAL A 157 -9.92 3.07 10.97
N THR A 158 -9.24 2.81 9.87
CA THR A 158 -9.78 2.99 8.52
C THR A 158 -10.90 2.00 8.24
N GLN A 159 -10.79 0.76 8.68
CA GLN A 159 -11.88 -0.22 8.57
C GLN A 159 -13.14 0.23 9.33
N GLU A 160 -12.97 0.74 10.55
CA GLU A 160 -14.10 1.26 11.33
C GLU A 160 -14.73 2.50 10.67
N PHE A 161 -13.91 3.39 10.11
CA PHE A 161 -14.38 4.52 9.31
C PHE A 161 -15.23 4.04 8.11
N CYS A 162 -14.76 3.04 7.37
CA CYS A 162 -15.49 2.49 6.23
C CYS A 162 -16.82 1.85 6.63
N LYS A 163 -16.86 1.12 7.75
CA LYS A 163 -18.13 0.60 8.31
C LYS A 163 -19.14 1.69 8.61
N ARG A 164 -18.68 2.82 9.16
CA ARG A 164 -19.55 3.98 9.40
C ARG A 164 -20.08 4.59 8.13
N LEU A 165 -19.24 4.72 7.08
CA LEU A 165 -19.69 5.21 5.78
C LEU A 165 -20.80 4.33 5.18
N SER A 166 -20.64 2.99 5.26
CA SER A 166 -21.66 2.04 4.82
C SER A 166 -22.93 2.14 5.66
N ALA A 167 -22.82 2.15 6.97
CA ALA A 167 -23.97 2.22 7.89
C ALA A 167 -24.81 3.51 7.72
N LEU A 168 -24.17 4.61 7.32
CA LEU A 168 -24.82 5.90 7.03
C LEU A 168 -25.28 6.03 5.58
N ASP A 169 -25.15 4.98 4.76
CA ASP A 169 -25.51 4.97 3.33
C ASP A 169 -24.90 6.16 2.56
N LEU A 170 -23.64 6.50 2.86
CA LEU A 170 -22.94 7.66 2.29
C LEU A 170 -22.23 7.38 0.98
N LEU A 171 -22.25 6.14 0.51
CA LEU A 171 -21.55 5.71 -0.69
C LEU A 171 -22.52 5.48 -1.85
N GLU A 172 -22.05 5.79 -3.04
CA GLU A 172 -22.78 5.50 -4.28
C GLU A 172 -21.84 4.85 -5.31
N PRO A 173 -22.34 3.91 -6.14
CA PRO A 173 -21.57 3.35 -7.24
C PRO A 173 -21.12 4.44 -8.21
N ALA A 174 -19.88 4.33 -8.68
CA ALA A 174 -19.33 5.24 -9.67
C ALA A 174 -18.59 4.51 -10.78
N SER A 175 -18.33 5.21 -11.86
CA SER A 175 -17.48 4.73 -12.95
C SER A 175 -16.63 5.87 -13.49
N LEU A 176 -15.43 5.55 -13.92
CA LEU A 176 -14.53 6.47 -14.60
C LEU A 176 -14.40 6.03 -16.07
N SER A 177 -14.53 6.96 -16.99
CA SER A 177 -14.28 6.69 -18.43
C SER A 177 -13.19 7.64 -18.92
N SER A 178 -12.26 7.11 -19.67
CA SER A 178 -11.22 7.86 -20.37
C SER A 178 -11.24 7.50 -21.85
N THR A 179 -11.05 8.49 -22.70
CA THR A 179 -10.89 8.28 -24.14
C THR A 179 -9.45 8.63 -24.49
N ASP A 180 -8.72 7.70 -25.11
CA ASP A 180 -7.37 7.93 -25.54
C ASP A 180 -7.33 8.72 -26.88
N GLU A 181 -6.12 9.09 -27.33
CA GLU A 181 -5.93 9.84 -28.57
C GLU A 181 -6.40 9.08 -29.83
N ALA A 182 -6.47 7.76 -29.76
CA ALA A 182 -6.99 6.91 -30.85
C ALA A 182 -8.53 6.81 -30.83
N GLY A 183 -9.20 7.43 -29.84
CA GLY A 183 -10.66 7.40 -29.68
C GLY A 183 -11.18 6.14 -28.95
N GLU A 184 -10.30 5.31 -28.41
CA GLU A 184 -10.69 4.12 -27.64
C GLU A 184 -11.21 4.54 -26.25
N VAL A 185 -12.45 4.15 -25.93
CA VAL A 185 -13.07 4.45 -24.65
C VAL A 185 -12.75 3.32 -23.65
N ARG A 186 -12.12 3.68 -22.55
CA ARG A 186 -11.82 2.78 -21.44
C ARG A 186 -12.71 3.13 -20.27
N ARG A 187 -13.17 2.11 -19.55
CA ARG A 187 -14.07 2.30 -18.42
C ARG A 187 -13.59 1.49 -17.22
N LEU A 188 -13.37 2.19 -16.11
CA LEU A 188 -13.12 1.61 -14.81
C LEU A 188 -14.44 1.60 -14.02
N VAL A 189 -14.83 0.45 -13.50
CA VAL A 189 -16.08 0.21 -12.74
C VAL A 189 -15.76 -0.61 -11.49
N GLY A 190 -16.78 -0.86 -10.64
CA GLY A 190 -16.62 -1.72 -9.46
C GLY A 190 -16.10 -0.97 -8.24
N PHE A 191 -16.23 0.35 -8.21
CA PHE A 191 -15.90 1.16 -7.05
C PHE A 191 -17.07 2.08 -6.66
N LYS A 192 -17.02 2.59 -5.45
CA LYS A 192 -17.95 3.56 -4.89
C LYS A 192 -17.23 4.87 -4.57
N VAL A 193 -17.98 5.95 -4.54
CA VAL A 193 -17.54 7.28 -4.09
C VAL A 193 -18.47 7.83 -3.03
N ILE A 194 -18.04 8.86 -2.31
CA ILE A 194 -18.90 9.53 -1.34
C ILE A 194 -19.98 10.32 -2.08
N ASN A 195 -21.26 10.07 -1.75
CA ASN A 195 -22.37 10.87 -2.20
C ASN A 195 -22.34 12.23 -1.51
N ARG A 196 -21.95 13.26 -2.25
CA ARG A 196 -21.74 14.62 -1.73
C ARG A 196 -23.04 15.26 -1.21
N GLN A 197 -24.19 14.88 -1.75
CA GLN A 197 -25.49 15.44 -1.31
C GLN A 197 -25.87 14.85 0.05
N LYS A 198 -25.82 13.52 0.20
CA LYS A 198 -26.07 12.86 1.48
C LYS A 198 -25.09 13.34 2.56
N PHE A 199 -23.82 13.49 2.22
CA PHE A 199 -22.78 13.94 3.16
C PHE A 199 -23.04 15.36 3.71
N LYS A 200 -23.67 16.25 2.95
CA LYS A 200 -24.01 17.61 3.40
C LYS A 200 -25.20 17.68 4.35
N THR A 201 -25.93 16.58 4.50
CA THR A 201 -27.16 16.53 5.31
C THR A 201 -26.96 15.87 6.67
N ILE A 202 -25.72 15.47 7.00
CA ILE A 202 -25.31 14.96 8.31
C ILE A 202 -24.80 16.12 9.20
#